data_fad8431976de4763dccf6cc4ac692fd8
#
_entry.id   fad8431976de4763dccf6cc4ac692fd8
#
_cell.length_a   1.000
_cell.length_b   1.000
_cell.length_c   1.000
_cell.angle_alpha   90.00
_cell.angle_beta   90.00
_cell.angle_gamma   90.00
#
_symmetry.space_group_name_H-M   'P 1'
#
loop_
_entity.id
_entity.type
_entity.pdbx_description
1 polymer ?
#
loop_
_entity_poly.entity_id
_entity_poly.type
_entity_poly.pdbx_seq_one_letter_code
_entity_poly.pdbx_strand_id
1 'polypeptide(L)'
;MGGKLKVYVAGMFFTKELRKSQATELRASGITVTSRWLDESVPHTVTMKDVPDKYHEETAQADLEDIDNADILIAFVPTDSELTQVSIATASRGGRHVEMGYALGKNKQIFVVGPKENIFHHMPYGVTHFDSFMKLKLYLERMYHE
;
A
#
# COMPACT_ATOMS: atom_id res chain seq x y z
N MET A 1 5.70 -19.11 -17.30
CA MET A 1 6.01 -17.95 -17.40
C MET A 1 4.92 -17.00 -17.54
N GLY A 2 4.63 -16.20 -16.88
CA GLY A 2 3.66 -15.17 -16.99
C GLY A 2 4.32 -13.83 -17.15
N GLY A 3 3.54 -12.78 -17.20
CA GLY A 3 4.04 -11.45 -17.18
C GLY A 3 4.66 -11.12 -15.81
N LYS A 4 5.13 -9.88 -15.70
CA LYS A 4 5.70 -9.42 -14.45
C LYS A 4 4.63 -9.41 -13.35
N LEU A 5 5.05 -9.71 -12.14
CA LEU A 5 4.19 -9.56 -10.96
C LEU A 5 3.82 -8.09 -10.79
N LYS A 6 2.55 -7.83 -10.55
CA LYS A 6 2.02 -6.47 -10.34
C LYS A 6 1.55 -6.33 -8.91
N VAL A 7 2.04 -5.30 -8.23
CA VAL A 7 1.66 -5.06 -6.84
C VAL A 7 1.09 -3.65 -6.67
N TYR A 8 0.13 -3.53 -5.76
CA TYR A 8 -0.39 -2.26 -5.28
C TYR A 8 0.16 -2.03 -3.87
N VAL A 9 0.71 -0.84 -3.64
CA VAL A 9 1.24 -0.46 -2.33
C VAL A 9 0.18 0.39 -1.61
N ALA A 10 -0.32 -0.12 -0.48
CA ALA A 10 -1.26 0.59 0.37
C ALA A 10 -0.52 1.02 1.65
N GLY A 11 -0.74 2.24 2.09
CA GLY A 11 -0.11 2.75 3.30
C GLY A 11 -0.69 4.09 3.67
N MET A 12 -0.28 4.63 4.81
CA MET A 12 -0.70 5.96 5.22
C MET A 12 -0.07 6.99 4.29
N PHE A 13 -0.86 7.96 3.87
CA PHE A 13 -0.36 9.04 3.01
C PHE A 13 0.86 9.72 3.62
N PHE A 14 0.89 9.85 4.94
CA PHE A 14 2.02 10.44 5.65
C PHE A 14 3.34 9.72 5.38
N THR A 15 3.31 8.41 5.15
CA THR A 15 4.52 7.63 4.88
C THR A 15 4.86 7.53 3.39
N LYS A 16 4.25 8.36 2.57
CA LYS A 16 4.35 8.30 1.11
C LYS A 16 5.79 8.24 0.60
N GLU A 17 6.67 9.12 1.12
CA GLU A 17 8.05 9.16 0.63
C GLU A 17 8.80 7.87 0.92
N LEU A 18 8.58 7.28 2.09
CA LEU A 18 9.17 5.99 2.43
C LEU A 18 8.61 4.89 1.53
N ARG A 19 7.28 4.87 1.33
CA ARG A 19 6.65 3.84 0.48
C ARG A 19 7.10 3.98 -0.98
N LYS A 20 7.30 5.23 -1.44
CA LYS A 20 7.82 5.49 -2.78
C LYS A 20 9.23 4.92 -2.94
N SER A 21 10.08 5.10 -1.94
CA SER A 21 11.42 4.54 -1.92
C SER A 21 11.38 3.01 -1.99
N GLN A 22 10.50 2.39 -1.22
CA GLN A 22 10.32 0.94 -1.21
C GLN A 22 9.79 0.43 -2.55
N ALA A 23 8.87 1.18 -3.16
CA ALA A 23 8.38 0.85 -4.50
C ALA A 23 9.50 0.88 -5.54
N THR A 24 10.42 1.84 -5.41
CA THR A 24 11.57 1.94 -6.30
C THR A 24 12.44 0.68 -6.19
N GLU A 25 12.63 0.17 -4.97
CA GLU A 25 13.39 -1.07 -4.77
C GLU A 25 12.68 -2.27 -5.40
N LEU A 26 11.35 -2.34 -5.28
CA LEU A 26 10.57 -3.41 -5.90
C LEU A 26 10.68 -3.36 -7.42
N ARG A 27 10.59 -2.16 -7.99
CA ARG A 27 10.74 -1.99 -9.45
C ARG A 27 12.12 -2.42 -9.92
N ALA A 28 13.16 -2.14 -9.12
CA ALA A 28 14.52 -2.56 -9.44
C ALA A 28 14.64 -4.10 -9.46
N SER A 29 13.78 -4.80 -8.74
CA SER A 29 13.73 -6.27 -8.74
C SER A 29 12.82 -6.83 -9.85
N GLY A 30 12.32 -5.99 -10.75
CA GLY A 30 11.50 -6.42 -11.87
C GLY A 30 10.01 -6.49 -11.58
N ILE A 31 9.57 -5.96 -10.45
CA ILE A 31 8.16 -5.98 -10.05
C ILE A 31 7.49 -4.69 -10.53
N THR A 32 6.30 -4.80 -11.11
CA THR A 32 5.50 -3.65 -11.51
C THR A 32 4.71 -3.14 -10.31
N VAL A 33 4.79 -1.85 -10.02
CA VAL A 33 4.02 -1.22 -8.95
C VAL A 33 2.93 -0.38 -9.60
N THR A 34 1.67 -0.71 -9.30
CA THR A 34 0.52 -0.07 -9.96
C THR A 34 0.02 1.20 -9.26
N SER A 35 0.54 1.50 -8.07
CA SER A 35 0.03 2.55 -7.18
C SER A 35 0.39 3.95 -7.65
N ARG A 36 -0.47 4.61 -8.41
CA ARG A 36 -0.24 5.96 -8.91
C ARG A 36 -0.20 7.01 -7.79
N TRP A 37 -0.88 6.72 -6.66
CA TRP A 37 -0.91 7.68 -5.55
C TRP A 37 0.47 8.03 -5.01
N LEU A 38 1.44 7.14 -5.18
CA LEU A 38 2.82 7.37 -4.74
C LEU A 38 3.47 8.54 -5.48
N ASP A 39 3.01 8.82 -6.69
CA ASP A 39 3.59 9.86 -7.53
C ASP A 39 2.78 11.15 -7.55
N GLU A 40 1.69 11.21 -6.78
CA GLU A 40 0.86 12.41 -6.70
C GLU A 40 1.58 13.50 -5.91
N SER A 41 1.37 14.75 -6.32
CA SER A 41 2.11 15.90 -5.78
C SER A 41 1.35 16.72 -4.75
N VAL A 42 0.30 16.18 -4.14
CA VAL A 42 -0.46 16.90 -3.11
C VAL A 42 0.43 17.14 -1.88
N PRO A 43 0.60 18.39 -1.45
CA PRO A 43 1.44 18.69 -0.29
C PRO A 43 0.92 18.04 0.98
N HIS A 44 1.83 17.61 1.84
CA HIS A 44 1.48 17.01 3.14
C HIS A 44 0.73 17.96 4.06
N THR A 45 0.86 19.25 3.81
CA THR A 45 0.23 20.28 4.64
C THR A 45 -1.24 20.52 4.30
N VAL A 46 -1.73 19.95 3.18
CA VAL A 46 -3.12 20.13 2.78
C VAL A 46 -3.99 19.15 3.56
N THR A 47 -4.99 19.68 4.29
CA THR A 47 -5.92 18.82 5.01
C THR A 47 -6.99 18.32 4.04
N MET A 48 -7.58 17.17 4.34
CA MET A 48 -8.57 16.54 3.46
C MET A 48 -9.75 17.48 3.15
N LYS A 49 -10.16 18.28 4.12
CA LYS A 49 -11.30 19.20 3.92
C LYS A 49 -11.00 20.35 2.97
N ASP A 50 -9.72 20.65 2.72
CA ASP A 50 -9.31 21.74 1.84
C ASP A 50 -9.16 21.29 0.39
N VAL A 51 -9.38 20.00 0.12
CA VAL A 51 -9.27 19.42 -1.22
C VAL A 51 -10.68 19.29 -1.82
N PRO A 52 -10.88 19.74 -3.07
CA PRO A 52 -12.21 19.63 -3.70
C PRO A 52 -12.73 18.18 -3.77
N ASP A 53 -14.05 18.02 -3.61
CA ASP A 53 -14.67 16.69 -3.65
C ASP A 53 -14.35 15.93 -4.94
N LYS A 54 -14.33 16.63 -6.06
CA LYS A 54 -14.02 16.01 -7.34
C LYS A 54 -12.63 15.35 -7.34
N TYR A 55 -11.67 16.01 -6.71
CA TYR A 55 -10.32 15.46 -6.61
C TYR A 55 -10.32 14.18 -5.77
N HIS A 56 -11.05 14.17 -4.66
CA HIS A 56 -11.18 12.97 -3.83
C HIS A 56 -11.81 11.82 -4.60
N GLU A 57 -12.86 12.11 -5.34
CA GLU A 57 -13.57 11.12 -6.13
C GLU A 57 -12.66 10.50 -7.18
N GLU A 58 -11.95 11.33 -7.93
CA GLU A 58 -11.05 10.85 -8.98
C GLU A 58 -9.90 10.04 -8.39
N THR A 59 -9.36 10.48 -7.26
CA THR A 59 -8.27 9.78 -6.58
C THR A 59 -8.73 8.42 -6.07
N ALA A 60 -9.91 8.36 -5.45
CA ALA A 60 -10.45 7.10 -4.96
C ALA A 60 -10.67 6.11 -6.10
N GLN A 61 -11.24 6.58 -7.21
CA GLN A 61 -11.45 5.73 -8.38
C GLN A 61 -10.14 5.22 -8.96
N ALA A 62 -9.14 6.10 -9.04
CA ALA A 62 -7.83 5.72 -9.55
C ALA A 62 -7.18 4.65 -8.65
N ASP A 63 -7.30 4.80 -7.34
CA ASP A 63 -6.75 3.82 -6.41
C ASP A 63 -7.41 2.45 -6.58
N LEU A 64 -8.72 2.41 -6.73
CA LEU A 64 -9.42 1.14 -6.95
C LEU A 64 -9.04 0.50 -8.28
N GLU A 65 -8.87 1.30 -9.33
CA GLU A 65 -8.39 0.81 -10.62
C GLU A 65 -6.99 0.21 -10.49
N ASP A 66 -6.14 0.88 -9.74
CA ASP A 66 -4.76 0.42 -9.56
C ASP A 66 -4.72 -0.90 -8.79
N ILE A 67 -5.64 -1.10 -7.85
CA ILE A 67 -5.80 -2.37 -7.14
C ILE A 67 -6.31 -3.44 -8.11
N ASP A 68 -7.30 -3.12 -8.94
CA ASP A 68 -7.82 -4.06 -9.93
C ASP A 68 -6.71 -4.55 -10.86
N ASN A 69 -5.75 -3.69 -11.18
CA ASN A 69 -4.65 -4.02 -12.07
C ASN A 69 -3.51 -4.77 -11.39
N ALA A 70 -3.57 -4.96 -10.09
CA ALA A 70 -2.53 -5.65 -9.33
C ALA A 70 -2.90 -7.10 -9.06
N ASP A 71 -1.88 -7.92 -8.87
CA ASP A 71 -2.05 -9.31 -8.43
C ASP A 71 -2.06 -9.40 -6.91
N ILE A 72 -1.30 -8.51 -6.27
CA ILE A 72 -1.07 -8.49 -4.83
C ILE A 72 -1.25 -7.07 -4.31
N LEU A 73 -1.87 -6.93 -3.15
CA LEU A 73 -1.86 -5.67 -2.41
C LEU A 73 -0.90 -5.83 -1.24
N ILE A 74 0.07 -4.92 -1.14
CA ILE A 74 0.98 -4.85 0.01
C ILE A 74 0.45 -3.79 0.94
N ALA A 75 0.00 -4.22 2.13
CA ALA A 75 -0.54 -3.33 3.14
C ALA A 75 0.56 -2.99 4.15
N PHE A 76 1.09 -1.78 4.08
CA PHE A 76 2.09 -1.31 5.02
C PHE A 76 1.41 -0.75 6.26
N VAL A 77 1.71 -1.33 7.41
CA VAL A 77 1.21 -0.85 8.69
C VAL A 77 2.31 0.00 9.33
N PRO A 78 2.00 1.25 9.72
CA PRO A 78 3.03 2.11 10.29
C PRO A 78 3.54 1.56 11.62
N THR A 79 4.84 1.68 11.84
CA THR A 79 5.44 1.32 13.13
C THR A 79 5.17 2.44 14.14
N ASP A 80 5.38 2.15 15.41
CA ASP A 80 5.24 3.18 16.46
C ASP A 80 6.18 4.36 16.19
N SER A 81 7.38 4.08 15.70
CA SER A 81 8.35 5.11 15.36
C SER A 81 7.82 6.01 14.23
N GLU A 82 7.19 5.44 13.23
CA GLU A 82 6.59 6.22 12.13
C GLU A 82 5.41 7.06 12.66
N LEU A 83 4.59 6.50 13.54
CA LEU A 83 3.43 7.19 14.08
C LEU A 83 3.79 8.41 14.94
N THR A 84 4.93 8.39 15.61
CA THR A 84 5.34 9.54 16.43
C THR A 84 5.62 10.79 15.60
N GLN A 85 5.77 10.66 14.29
CA GLN A 85 6.06 11.77 13.40
C GLN A 85 4.80 12.36 12.77
N VAL A 86 3.62 11.81 13.10
CA VAL A 86 2.35 12.20 12.48
C VAL A 86 1.52 13.00 13.45
N SER A 87 1.03 14.18 13.03
CA SER A 87 0.03 14.88 13.82
C SER A 87 -1.34 14.26 13.55
N ILE A 88 -2.26 14.40 14.51
CA ILE A 88 -3.64 13.90 14.36
C ILE A 88 -4.29 14.51 13.12
N ALA A 89 -3.99 15.80 12.84
CA ALA A 89 -4.59 16.51 11.72
C ALA A 89 -4.18 15.95 10.36
N THR A 90 -2.98 15.33 10.26
CA THR A 90 -2.48 14.80 9.01
C THR A 90 -2.54 13.27 8.95
N ALA A 91 -2.97 12.61 10.03
CA ALA A 91 -3.08 11.17 10.06
C ALA A 91 -4.17 10.68 9.10
N SER A 92 -3.89 9.57 8.43
CA SER A 92 -4.86 8.94 7.54
C SER A 92 -6.07 8.45 8.34
N ARG A 93 -7.24 8.56 7.76
CA ARG A 93 -8.48 8.17 8.42
C ARG A 93 -9.02 6.83 7.91
N GLY A 94 -8.14 5.96 7.48
CA GLY A 94 -8.53 4.57 7.20
C GLY A 94 -8.62 4.17 5.74
N GLY A 95 -8.22 5.04 4.81
CA GLY A 95 -8.28 4.71 3.39
C GLY A 95 -7.56 3.42 3.05
N ARG A 96 -6.41 3.15 3.68
CA ARG A 96 -5.65 1.93 3.43
C ARG A 96 -6.42 0.67 3.84
N HIS A 97 -7.30 0.77 4.84
CA HIS A 97 -8.12 -0.37 5.25
C HIS A 97 -9.23 -0.66 4.23
N VAL A 98 -9.77 0.40 3.63
CA VAL A 98 -10.75 0.26 2.55
C VAL A 98 -10.08 -0.43 1.36
N GLU A 99 -8.88 -0.01 1.02
CA GLU A 99 -8.12 -0.59 -0.09
C GLU A 99 -7.82 -2.07 0.15
N MET A 100 -7.38 -2.41 1.35
CA MET A 100 -7.14 -3.81 1.69
C MET A 100 -8.42 -4.63 1.61
N GLY A 101 -9.53 -4.10 2.14
CA GLY A 101 -10.83 -4.79 2.09
C GLY A 101 -11.31 -4.98 0.66
N TYR A 102 -11.12 -3.97 -0.18
CA TYR A 102 -11.49 -4.05 -1.59
C TYR A 102 -10.69 -5.16 -2.30
N ALA A 103 -9.37 -5.18 -2.07
CA ALA A 103 -8.50 -6.18 -2.68
C ALA A 103 -8.87 -7.59 -2.19
N LEU A 104 -9.15 -7.72 -0.91
CA LEU A 104 -9.54 -9.00 -0.32
C LEU A 104 -10.84 -9.49 -0.94
N GLY A 105 -11.82 -8.61 -1.12
CA GLY A 105 -13.09 -8.93 -1.77
C GLY A 105 -12.95 -9.30 -3.24
N LYS A 106 -11.88 -8.83 -3.89
CA LYS A 106 -11.57 -9.17 -5.28
C LYS A 106 -10.66 -10.40 -5.37
N ASN A 107 -10.45 -11.10 -4.26
CA ASN A 107 -9.62 -12.30 -4.18
C ASN A 107 -8.15 -12.06 -4.54
N LYS A 108 -7.66 -10.85 -4.31
CA LYS A 108 -6.24 -10.56 -4.46
C LYS A 108 -5.48 -11.11 -3.25
N GLN A 109 -4.23 -11.47 -3.48
CA GLN A 109 -3.34 -11.84 -2.38
C GLN A 109 -2.99 -10.59 -1.59
N ILE A 110 -3.01 -10.68 -0.25
CA ILE A 110 -2.67 -9.55 0.63
C ILE A 110 -1.37 -9.88 1.36
N PHE A 111 -0.40 -8.98 1.31
CA PHE A 111 0.82 -9.08 2.10
C PHE A 111 0.83 -7.91 3.08
N VAL A 112 0.82 -8.20 4.37
CA VAL A 112 0.85 -7.19 5.43
C VAL A 112 2.28 -7.04 5.92
N VAL A 113 2.79 -5.81 5.91
CA VAL A 113 4.16 -5.51 6.36
C VAL A 113 4.09 -4.59 7.57
N GLY A 114 4.69 -5.01 8.68
CA GLY A 114 4.73 -4.26 9.91
C GLY A 114 3.90 -4.91 11.01
N PRO A 115 3.56 -4.18 12.06
CA PRO A 115 2.77 -4.74 13.16
C PRO A 115 1.35 -5.10 12.70
N LYS A 116 0.79 -6.15 13.30
CA LYS A 116 -0.60 -6.50 13.03
C LYS A 116 -1.47 -5.53 13.82
N GLU A 117 -2.31 -4.79 13.11
CA GLU A 117 -3.05 -3.67 13.68
C GLU A 117 -4.50 -3.98 13.97
N ASN A 118 -5.08 -4.91 13.23
CA ASN A 118 -6.50 -5.27 13.41
C ASN A 118 -6.71 -6.75 13.12
N ILE A 119 -7.95 -7.21 13.34
CA ILE A 119 -8.28 -8.65 13.24
C ILE A 119 -8.04 -9.20 11.84
N PHE A 120 -8.17 -8.38 10.81
CA PHE A 120 -8.00 -8.87 9.44
C PHE A 120 -6.53 -9.12 9.09
N HIS A 121 -5.59 -8.57 9.85
CA HIS A 121 -4.18 -8.86 9.68
C HIS A 121 -3.81 -10.25 10.20
N HIS A 122 -4.71 -10.91 10.90
CA HIS A 122 -4.51 -12.26 11.47
C HIS A 122 -5.17 -13.37 10.66
N MET A 123 -5.78 -13.04 9.51
CA MET A 123 -6.49 -14.06 8.72
C MET A 123 -5.51 -15.13 8.22
N PRO A 124 -5.91 -16.42 8.30
CA PRO A 124 -5.01 -17.51 7.88
C PRO A 124 -4.98 -17.75 6.38
N TYR A 125 -5.94 -17.20 5.63
CA TYR A 125 -6.04 -17.40 4.19
C TYR A 125 -6.08 -16.06 3.46
N GLY A 126 -5.36 -15.97 2.35
CA GLY A 126 -5.35 -14.77 1.53
C GLY A 126 -4.52 -13.62 2.09
N VAL A 127 -4.05 -13.74 3.33
CA VAL A 127 -3.26 -12.70 4.00
C VAL A 127 -1.99 -13.35 4.55
N THR A 128 -0.85 -12.79 4.18
CA THR A 128 0.46 -13.24 4.67
C THR A 128 1.15 -12.06 5.33
N HIS A 129 1.72 -12.29 6.51
CA HIS A 129 2.34 -11.24 7.31
C HIS A 129 3.87 -11.31 7.22
N PHE A 130 4.49 -10.13 7.10
CA PHE A 130 5.94 -9.98 7.14
C PHE A 130 6.30 -8.92 8.18
N ASP A 131 7.32 -9.20 9.00
CA ASP A 131 7.74 -8.27 10.04
C ASP A 131 8.37 -6.99 9.49
N SER A 132 8.95 -7.07 8.30
CA SER A 132 9.66 -5.93 7.70
C SER A 132 9.56 -5.96 6.19
N PHE A 133 9.81 -4.81 5.58
CA PHE A 133 9.87 -4.71 4.13
C PHE A 133 10.97 -5.59 3.55
N MET A 134 12.13 -5.67 4.23
CA MET A 134 13.22 -6.50 3.74
C MET A 134 12.81 -7.96 3.62
N LYS A 135 12.07 -8.48 4.61
CA LYS A 135 11.58 -9.86 4.56
C LYS A 135 10.61 -10.07 3.40
N LEU A 136 9.72 -9.11 3.18
CA LEU A 136 8.80 -9.17 2.04
C LEU A 136 9.58 -9.17 0.73
N LYS A 137 10.53 -8.25 0.59
CA LYS A 137 11.31 -8.11 -0.64
C LYS A 137 12.06 -9.40 -0.96
N LEU A 138 12.72 -9.99 0.03
CA LEU A 138 13.43 -11.25 -0.15
C LEU A 138 12.48 -12.37 -0.57
N TYR A 139 11.29 -12.41 0.03
CA TYR A 139 10.30 -13.40 -0.34
C TYR A 139 9.87 -13.25 -1.80
N LEU A 140 9.57 -12.02 -2.22
CA LEU A 140 9.14 -11.75 -3.59
C LEU A 140 10.25 -12.07 -4.59
N GLU A 141 11.50 -11.73 -4.26
CA GLU A 141 12.63 -12.02 -5.13
C GLU A 141 12.82 -13.52 -5.31
N ARG A 142 12.60 -14.29 -4.23
CA ARG A 142 12.73 -15.74 -4.28
C ARG A 142 11.61 -16.40 -5.08
N MET A 143 10.38 -15.89 -4.91
CA MET A 143 9.21 -16.55 -5.51
C MET A 143 8.93 -16.13 -6.94
N TYR A 144 9.37 -14.96 -7.35
CA TYR A 144 8.99 -14.36 -8.63
C TYR A 144 10.15 -13.90 -9.49
N HIS A 145 11.37 -14.30 -9.18
CA HIS A 145 12.48 -13.92 -10.03
C HIS A 145 12.46 -14.74 -11.32
N GLU A 146 12.97 -14.17 -12.38
CA GLU A 146 13.10 -14.85 -13.67
C GLU A 146 14.44 -15.50 -13.79
#